data_d2788d2529083ce72f36c8f253b49da8
#
_entry.id   d2788d2529083ce72f36c8f253b49da8
#
_cell.length_a   1.000
_cell.length_b   1.000
_cell.length_c   1.000
_cell.angle_alpha   90.00
_cell.angle_beta   90.00
_cell.angle_gamma   90.00
#
_symmetry.space_group_name_H-M   'P 1'
#
loop_
_entity.id
_entity.type
_entity.pdbx_description
1 polymer ?
#
loop_
_entity_poly.entity_id
_entity_poly.type
_entity_poly.pdbx_seq_one_letter_code
_entity_poly.pdbx_strand_id
1 'polypeptide(L)'
;MKNKTLIIIVIITATAAVLSLGIYQKRTHQINASLLQIEQLMYERPDSAWKILQHMPPISQVRKEEQALHALLFTQAQYKNHIPVKSDSLLRIAEAYYRTSNDSLHKAWTLFYLAQYYRDSDEKEKALSYFQQANIASRNIENNQFKFLLNLHWAGLLTNEDAYEKGIEKYQTANRYAILLKDTTAVRRNFTTA
;
A
#
# COMPACT_ATOMS: atom_id res chain seq x y z
N MET A 1 22.00 -18.58 -50.49
CA MET A 1 20.57 -18.49 -50.05
C MET A 1 20.45 -18.54 -48.52
N LYS A 2 21.07 -19.46 -47.80
CA LYS A 2 20.96 -19.64 -46.34
C LYS A 2 21.27 -18.35 -45.52
N ASN A 3 22.29 -17.56 -45.86
CA ASN A 3 22.66 -16.36 -45.12
C ASN A 3 21.64 -15.20 -45.22
N LYS A 4 20.93 -15.08 -46.39
CA LYS A 4 19.90 -14.02 -46.50
C LYS A 4 18.68 -14.35 -45.67
N THR A 5 18.27 -15.62 -45.61
CA THR A 5 17.16 -16.06 -44.77
C THR A 5 17.47 -15.89 -43.28
N LEU A 6 18.69 -16.17 -42.87
CA LEU A 6 19.14 -15.94 -41.47
C LEU A 6 19.09 -14.46 -41.07
N ILE A 7 19.56 -13.56 -41.94
CA ILE A 7 19.51 -12.13 -41.72
C ILE A 7 18.07 -11.63 -41.58
N ILE A 8 17.16 -12.10 -42.45
CA ILE A 8 15.73 -11.72 -42.35
C ILE A 8 15.12 -12.18 -41.02
N ILE A 9 15.40 -13.40 -40.58
CA ILE A 9 14.90 -13.93 -39.31
C ILE A 9 15.42 -13.06 -38.14
N VAL A 10 16.70 -12.71 -38.12
CA VAL A 10 17.31 -11.85 -37.08
C VAL A 10 16.65 -10.47 -37.06
N ILE A 11 16.38 -9.86 -38.20
CA ILE A 11 15.70 -8.57 -38.30
C ILE A 11 14.27 -8.67 -37.73
N ILE A 12 13.52 -9.69 -38.14
CA ILE A 12 12.13 -9.90 -37.68
C ILE A 12 12.11 -10.09 -36.15
N THR A 13 13.00 -10.91 -35.60
CA THR A 13 13.05 -11.16 -34.17
C THR A 13 13.48 -9.88 -33.39
N ALA A 14 14.44 -9.13 -33.92
CA ALA A 14 14.87 -7.86 -33.31
C ALA A 14 13.74 -6.82 -33.32
N THR A 15 13.02 -6.66 -34.43
CA THR A 15 11.88 -5.72 -34.51
C THR A 15 10.74 -6.14 -33.61
N ALA A 16 10.41 -7.42 -33.52
CA ALA A 16 9.40 -7.94 -32.59
C ALA A 16 9.79 -7.68 -31.11
N ALA A 17 11.06 -7.85 -30.78
CA ALA A 17 11.57 -7.57 -29.42
C ALA A 17 11.47 -6.08 -29.07
N VAL A 18 11.81 -5.19 -29.99
CA VAL A 18 11.70 -3.72 -29.78
C VAL A 18 10.23 -3.31 -29.61
N LEU A 19 9.33 -3.83 -30.43
CA LEU A 19 7.90 -3.55 -30.33
C LEU A 19 7.32 -4.07 -29.01
N SER A 20 7.67 -5.28 -28.60
CA SER A 20 7.22 -5.85 -27.34
C SER A 20 7.71 -5.05 -26.13
N LEU A 21 8.96 -4.58 -26.16
CA LEU A 21 9.53 -3.71 -25.14
C LEU A 21 8.80 -2.36 -25.05
N GLY A 22 8.50 -1.75 -26.18
CA GLY A 22 7.73 -0.50 -26.26
C GLY A 22 6.33 -0.63 -25.69
N ILE A 23 5.63 -1.73 -26.01
CA ILE A 23 4.30 -2.03 -25.45
C ILE A 23 4.39 -2.25 -23.95
N TYR A 24 5.38 -3.00 -23.47
CA TYR A 24 5.62 -3.24 -22.06
C TYR A 24 5.88 -1.93 -21.29
N GLN A 25 6.74 -1.07 -21.78
CA GLN A 25 7.06 0.22 -21.16
C GLN A 25 5.83 1.14 -21.09
N LYS A 26 5.07 1.25 -22.19
CA LYS A 26 3.84 2.06 -22.22
C LYS A 26 2.82 1.55 -21.21
N ARG A 27 2.61 0.24 -21.14
CA ARG A 27 1.69 -0.40 -20.19
C ARG A 27 2.10 -0.16 -18.75
N THR A 28 3.39 -0.34 -18.43
CA THR A 28 3.92 -0.10 -17.08
C THR A 28 3.74 1.36 -16.66
N HIS A 29 4.00 2.30 -17.57
CA HIS A 29 3.79 3.72 -17.30
C HIS A 29 2.32 4.06 -17.01
N GLN A 30 1.39 3.51 -17.79
CA GLN A 30 -0.04 3.72 -17.57
C GLN A 30 -0.51 3.13 -16.23
N ILE A 31 -0.06 1.93 -15.87
CA ILE A 31 -0.39 1.30 -14.60
C ILE A 31 0.17 2.11 -13.44
N ASN A 32 1.41 2.57 -13.51
CA ASN A 32 2.02 3.41 -12.47
C ASN A 32 1.21 4.70 -12.26
N ALA A 33 0.87 5.42 -13.34
CA ALA A 33 0.06 6.63 -13.24
C ALA A 33 -1.31 6.37 -12.60
N SER A 34 -1.94 5.24 -12.92
CA SER A 34 -3.21 4.84 -12.30
C SER A 34 -3.05 4.52 -10.82
N LEU A 35 -1.97 3.83 -10.41
CA LEU A 35 -1.71 3.51 -9.01
C LEU A 35 -1.46 4.77 -8.18
N LEU A 36 -0.71 5.74 -8.70
CA LEU A 36 -0.49 7.03 -8.04
C LEU A 36 -1.82 7.81 -7.88
N GLN A 37 -2.68 7.80 -8.88
CA GLN A 37 -4.01 8.39 -8.79
C GLN A 37 -4.87 7.69 -7.73
N ILE A 38 -4.85 6.37 -7.67
CA ILE A 38 -5.57 5.57 -6.69
C ILE A 38 -5.08 5.89 -5.27
N GLU A 39 -3.78 6.02 -5.08
CA GLU A 39 -3.19 6.35 -3.80
C GLU A 39 -3.65 7.73 -3.29
N GLN A 40 -3.72 8.73 -4.17
CA GLN A 40 -4.27 10.05 -3.84
C GLN A 40 -5.77 9.99 -3.46
N LEU A 41 -6.56 9.21 -4.21
CA LEU A 41 -8.00 9.05 -3.94
C LEU A 41 -8.27 8.27 -2.65
N MET A 42 -7.31 7.45 -2.19
CA MET A 42 -7.50 6.52 -1.07
C MET A 42 -7.95 7.21 0.23
N TYR A 43 -7.60 8.46 0.43
CA TYR A 43 -7.97 9.23 1.62
C TYR A 43 -9.30 9.95 1.51
N GLU A 44 -9.60 10.52 0.35
CA GLU A 44 -10.76 11.38 0.16
C GLU A 44 -11.96 10.59 -0.42
N ARG A 45 -11.68 9.66 -1.31
CA ARG A 45 -12.70 8.92 -2.07
C ARG A 45 -12.34 7.44 -2.23
N PRO A 46 -12.29 6.68 -1.12
CA PRO A 46 -11.89 5.26 -1.15
C PRO A 46 -12.82 4.38 -2.00
N ASP A 47 -14.09 4.74 -2.13
CA ASP A 47 -15.05 4.10 -3.03
C ASP A 47 -14.65 4.22 -4.51
N SER A 48 -14.16 5.39 -4.91
CA SER A 48 -13.66 5.65 -6.25
C SER A 48 -12.34 4.91 -6.50
N ALA A 49 -11.43 4.91 -5.51
CA ALA A 49 -10.19 4.14 -5.57
C ALA A 49 -10.49 2.64 -5.77
N TRP A 50 -11.45 2.10 -5.03
CA TRP A 50 -11.89 0.70 -5.16
C TRP A 50 -12.43 0.39 -6.56
N LYS A 51 -13.30 1.25 -7.11
CA LYS A 51 -13.84 1.07 -8.47
C LYS A 51 -12.73 1.02 -9.53
N ILE A 52 -11.74 1.92 -9.43
CA ILE A 52 -10.62 1.92 -10.38
C ILE A 52 -9.82 0.62 -10.25
N LEU A 53 -9.48 0.19 -9.02
CA LEU A 53 -8.73 -1.04 -8.77
C LEU A 53 -9.40 -2.29 -9.36
N GLN A 54 -10.72 -2.40 -9.24
CA GLN A 54 -11.48 -3.52 -9.78
C GLN A 54 -11.43 -3.62 -11.31
N HIS A 55 -11.24 -2.49 -12.01
CA HIS A 55 -11.21 -2.42 -13.47
C HIS A 55 -9.80 -2.30 -14.04
N MET A 56 -8.77 -2.37 -13.19
CA MET A 56 -7.40 -2.36 -13.67
C MET A 56 -7.06 -3.60 -14.49
N PRO A 57 -6.25 -3.47 -15.56
CA PRO A 57 -5.77 -4.60 -16.31
C PRO A 57 -4.90 -5.53 -15.45
N PRO A 58 -4.74 -6.81 -15.82
CA PRO A 58 -3.89 -7.74 -15.09
C PRO A 58 -2.46 -7.17 -14.91
N ILE A 59 -1.97 -7.17 -13.67
CA ILE A 59 -0.66 -6.59 -13.29
C ILE A 59 0.48 -7.62 -13.23
N SER A 60 0.22 -8.89 -13.55
CA SER A 60 1.23 -9.96 -13.49
C SER A 60 2.42 -9.76 -14.43
N GLN A 61 2.28 -8.91 -15.43
CA GLN A 61 3.30 -8.64 -16.46
C GLN A 61 3.97 -7.26 -16.32
N VAL A 62 3.89 -6.63 -15.17
CA VAL A 62 4.56 -5.35 -14.87
C VAL A 62 5.67 -5.57 -13.85
N ARG A 63 6.43 -4.51 -13.53
CA ARG A 63 7.52 -4.60 -12.53
C ARG A 63 6.98 -5.00 -11.16
N LYS A 64 7.83 -5.63 -10.35
CA LYS A 64 7.47 -6.07 -9.00
C LYS A 64 7.03 -4.92 -8.10
N GLU A 65 7.52 -3.72 -8.33
CA GLU A 65 7.13 -2.51 -7.63
C GLU A 65 5.65 -2.19 -7.81
N GLU A 66 5.18 -2.15 -9.07
CA GLU A 66 3.76 -1.90 -9.36
C GLU A 66 2.87 -3.04 -8.87
N GLN A 67 3.36 -4.28 -8.92
CA GLN A 67 2.63 -5.42 -8.34
C GLN A 67 2.46 -5.26 -6.83
N ALA A 68 3.51 -4.86 -6.14
CA ALA A 68 3.49 -4.66 -4.68
C ALA A 68 2.60 -3.47 -4.30
N LEU A 69 2.70 -2.35 -5.00
CA LEU A 69 1.88 -1.17 -4.74
C LEU A 69 0.39 -1.48 -5.01
N HIS A 70 0.08 -2.13 -6.12
CA HIS A 70 -1.30 -2.55 -6.39
C HIS A 70 -1.84 -3.47 -5.28
N ALA A 71 -1.07 -4.47 -4.85
CA ALA A 71 -1.47 -5.41 -3.82
C ALA A 71 -1.77 -4.71 -2.48
N LEU A 72 -0.93 -3.74 -2.11
CA LEU A 72 -1.15 -2.89 -0.94
C LEU A 72 -2.41 -2.04 -1.08
N LEU A 73 -2.54 -1.29 -2.18
CA LEU A 73 -3.68 -0.39 -2.41
C LEU A 73 -5.00 -1.15 -2.54
N PHE A 74 -5.00 -2.34 -3.14
CA PHE A 74 -6.19 -3.18 -3.25
C PHE A 74 -6.70 -3.60 -1.86
N THR A 75 -5.80 -4.07 -0.99
CA THR A 75 -6.15 -4.42 0.39
C THR A 75 -6.57 -3.19 1.20
N GLN A 76 -5.87 -2.07 1.05
CA GLN A 76 -6.23 -0.82 1.69
C GLN A 76 -7.63 -0.37 1.29
N ALA A 77 -7.97 -0.44 0.00
CA ALA A 77 -9.30 -0.08 -0.49
C ALA A 77 -10.38 -1.00 0.06
N GLN A 78 -10.11 -2.32 0.21
CA GLN A 78 -11.04 -3.23 0.86
C GLN A 78 -11.33 -2.80 2.31
N TYR A 79 -10.31 -2.56 3.12
CA TYR A 79 -10.49 -2.11 4.50
C TYR A 79 -11.28 -0.80 4.60
N LYS A 80 -10.95 0.17 3.75
CA LYS A 80 -11.63 1.48 3.76
C LYS A 80 -13.08 1.43 3.28
N ASN A 81 -13.44 0.44 2.49
CA ASN A 81 -14.81 0.21 2.02
C ASN A 81 -15.55 -0.90 2.82
N HIS A 82 -15.01 -1.30 3.97
CA HIS A 82 -15.58 -2.35 4.82
C HIS A 82 -15.81 -3.69 4.09
N ILE A 83 -14.94 -4.01 3.13
CA ILE A 83 -14.98 -5.28 2.39
C ILE A 83 -14.05 -6.27 3.09
N PRO A 84 -14.55 -7.46 3.48
CA PRO A 84 -13.73 -8.45 4.16
C PRO A 84 -12.53 -8.91 3.33
N VAL A 85 -11.33 -8.87 3.92
CA VAL A 85 -10.10 -9.42 3.33
C VAL A 85 -10.02 -10.90 3.66
N LYS A 86 -10.22 -11.76 2.65
CA LYS A 86 -10.33 -13.21 2.85
C LYS A 86 -8.98 -13.95 2.88
N SER A 87 -7.91 -13.30 2.46
CA SER A 87 -6.56 -13.88 2.36
C SER A 87 -5.49 -12.82 2.45
N ASP A 88 -4.37 -13.14 3.06
CA ASP A 88 -3.17 -12.29 3.12
C ASP A 88 -2.31 -12.35 1.85
N SER A 89 -2.70 -13.11 0.83
CA SER A 89 -1.89 -13.36 -0.37
C SER A 89 -1.41 -12.09 -1.06
N LEU A 90 -2.26 -11.08 -1.21
CA LEU A 90 -1.86 -9.79 -1.78
C LEU A 90 -0.87 -9.06 -0.86
N LEU A 91 -1.13 -9.03 0.45
CA LEU A 91 -0.22 -8.41 1.41
C LEU A 91 1.14 -9.09 1.43
N ARG A 92 1.21 -10.42 1.19
CA ARG A 92 2.48 -11.14 1.06
C ARG A 92 3.28 -10.74 -0.18
N ILE A 93 2.61 -10.41 -1.29
CA ILE A 93 3.27 -9.85 -2.48
C ILE A 93 3.90 -8.49 -2.12
N ALA A 94 3.15 -7.62 -1.45
CA ALA A 94 3.64 -6.32 -1.01
C ALA A 94 4.78 -6.46 0.02
N GLU A 95 4.62 -7.31 1.02
CA GLU A 95 5.65 -7.57 2.03
C GLU A 95 6.96 -8.08 1.43
N ALA A 96 6.89 -9.04 0.51
CA ALA A 96 8.07 -9.60 -0.15
C ALA A 96 8.89 -8.53 -0.89
N TYR A 97 8.23 -7.56 -1.50
CA TYR A 97 8.90 -6.44 -2.17
C TYR A 97 9.39 -5.39 -1.17
N TYR A 98 8.51 -4.87 -0.31
CA TYR A 98 8.84 -3.75 0.57
C TYR A 98 9.80 -4.13 1.70
N ARG A 99 9.95 -5.42 2.03
CA ARG A 99 10.93 -5.89 3.03
C ARG A 99 12.35 -5.46 2.69
N THR A 100 12.72 -5.47 1.42
CA THR A 100 14.05 -5.12 0.91
C THR A 100 14.12 -3.73 0.25
N SER A 101 12.97 -3.06 0.10
CA SER A 101 12.88 -1.73 -0.47
C SER A 101 13.27 -0.65 0.56
N ASN A 102 13.77 0.48 0.05
CA ASN A 102 14.00 1.70 0.85
C ASN A 102 12.70 2.49 1.10
N ASP A 103 11.57 2.05 0.56
CA ASP A 103 10.28 2.71 0.74
C ASP A 103 9.68 2.34 2.11
N SER A 104 10.07 3.11 3.10
CA SER A 104 9.63 2.92 4.48
C SER A 104 8.13 3.15 4.66
N LEU A 105 7.51 4.04 3.88
CA LEU A 105 6.08 4.37 4.01
C LEU A 105 5.21 3.20 3.57
N HIS A 106 5.40 2.68 2.36
CA HIS A 106 4.62 1.53 1.88
C HIS A 106 4.95 0.25 2.65
N LYS A 107 6.18 0.10 3.14
CA LYS A 107 6.54 -0.96 4.08
C LYS A 107 5.71 -0.88 5.36
N ALA A 108 5.62 0.30 5.97
CA ALA A 108 4.86 0.51 7.19
C ALA A 108 3.35 0.24 6.97
N TRP A 109 2.77 0.72 5.86
CA TRP A 109 1.39 0.42 5.50
C TRP A 109 1.13 -1.06 5.27
N THR A 110 2.04 -1.76 4.58
CA THR A 110 1.91 -3.21 4.34
C THR A 110 1.87 -3.98 5.66
N LEU A 111 2.80 -3.68 6.57
CA LEU A 111 2.87 -4.31 7.89
C LEU A 111 1.62 -3.98 8.74
N PHE A 112 1.11 -2.75 8.66
CA PHE A 112 -0.12 -2.35 9.31
C PHE A 112 -1.33 -3.15 8.82
N TYR A 113 -1.49 -3.34 7.51
CA TYR A 113 -2.61 -4.12 6.98
C TYR A 113 -2.46 -5.63 7.23
N LEU A 114 -1.23 -6.15 7.31
CA LEU A 114 -0.99 -7.50 7.82
C LEU A 114 -1.43 -7.64 9.28
N ALA A 115 -1.12 -6.66 10.13
CA ALA A 115 -1.59 -6.64 11.51
C ALA A 115 -3.12 -6.65 11.60
N GLN A 116 -3.78 -5.83 10.76
CA GLN A 116 -5.24 -5.79 10.67
C GLN A 116 -5.84 -7.15 10.24
N TYR A 117 -5.27 -7.76 9.20
CA TYR A 117 -5.69 -9.06 8.71
C TYR A 117 -5.59 -10.14 9.79
N TYR A 118 -4.45 -10.22 10.49
CA TYR A 118 -4.25 -11.21 11.54
C TYR A 118 -5.11 -10.96 12.78
N ARG A 119 -5.38 -9.70 13.11
CA ARG A 119 -6.37 -9.34 14.14
C ARG A 119 -7.76 -9.85 13.77
N ASP A 120 -8.19 -9.62 12.52
CA ASP A 120 -9.51 -10.02 12.03
C ASP A 120 -9.64 -11.54 11.86
N SER A 121 -8.51 -12.25 11.77
CA SER A 121 -8.40 -13.72 11.74
C SER A 121 -8.23 -14.35 13.12
N ASP A 122 -8.30 -13.55 14.20
CA ASP A 122 -8.08 -13.95 15.60
C ASP A 122 -6.66 -14.51 15.89
N GLU A 123 -5.67 -14.15 15.04
CA GLU A 123 -4.25 -14.51 15.22
C GLU A 123 -3.50 -13.37 15.94
N LYS A 124 -3.80 -13.17 17.21
CA LYS A 124 -3.47 -11.99 18.03
C LYS A 124 -1.97 -11.75 18.17
N GLU A 125 -1.17 -12.80 18.40
CA GLU A 125 0.29 -12.70 18.54
C GLU A 125 0.93 -12.21 17.26
N LYS A 126 0.46 -12.71 16.10
CA LYS A 126 0.93 -12.23 14.80
C LYS A 126 0.52 -10.77 14.58
N ALA A 127 -0.71 -10.42 14.90
CA ALA A 127 -1.20 -9.05 14.80
C ALA A 127 -0.33 -8.08 15.64
N LEU A 128 -0.05 -8.42 16.90
CA LEU A 128 0.84 -7.64 17.76
C LEU A 128 2.24 -7.49 17.17
N SER A 129 2.82 -8.59 16.68
CA SER A 129 4.14 -8.58 16.04
C SER A 129 4.18 -7.64 14.82
N TYR A 130 3.15 -7.70 13.96
CA TYR A 130 3.07 -6.82 12.78
C TYR A 130 2.82 -5.36 13.15
N PHE A 131 2.02 -5.03 14.15
CA PHE A 131 1.91 -3.66 14.66
C PHE A 131 3.24 -3.12 15.18
N GLN A 132 4.02 -3.93 15.89
CA GLN A 132 5.36 -3.55 16.35
C GLN A 132 6.30 -3.27 15.18
N GLN A 133 6.32 -4.15 14.17
CA GLN A 133 7.13 -3.97 12.97
C GLN A 133 6.72 -2.72 12.17
N ALA A 134 5.42 -2.45 12.04
CA ALA A 134 4.89 -1.25 11.39
C ALA A 134 5.34 0.02 12.13
N ASN A 135 5.33 0.00 13.47
CA ASN A 135 5.83 1.10 14.29
C ASN A 135 7.33 1.35 14.08
N ILE A 136 8.13 0.28 14.02
CA ILE A 136 9.57 0.40 13.75
C ILE A 136 9.81 0.97 12.35
N ALA A 137 9.12 0.46 11.33
CA ALA A 137 9.25 0.93 9.96
C ALA A 137 8.86 2.41 9.79
N SER A 138 7.95 2.91 10.64
CA SER A 138 7.44 4.28 10.56
C SER A 138 8.20 5.32 11.41
N ARG A 139 9.26 4.96 12.10
CA ARG A 139 9.96 5.87 13.03
C ARG A 139 10.37 7.19 12.39
N ASN A 140 10.96 7.14 11.21
CA ASN A 140 11.48 8.29 10.48
C ASN A 140 10.51 8.83 9.41
N ILE A 141 9.23 8.44 9.47
CA ILE A 141 8.21 8.88 8.52
C ILE A 141 7.41 10.03 9.15
N GLU A 142 7.31 11.15 8.47
CA GLU A 142 6.48 12.28 8.85
C GLU A 142 5.06 12.13 8.28
N ASN A 143 4.36 11.05 8.64
CA ASN A 143 2.97 10.81 8.25
C ASN A 143 2.10 10.65 9.50
N ASN A 144 1.55 11.76 9.98
CA ASN A 144 0.71 11.78 11.17
C ASN A 144 -0.57 10.96 11.02
N GLN A 145 -1.13 10.87 9.80
CA GLN A 145 -2.30 10.04 9.51
C GLN A 145 -2.00 8.55 9.72
N PHE A 146 -0.86 8.08 9.22
CA PHE A 146 -0.43 6.71 9.45
C PHE A 146 -0.21 6.44 10.94
N LYS A 147 0.55 7.30 11.61
CA LYS A 147 0.85 7.15 13.04
C LYS A 147 -0.39 7.18 13.92
N PHE A 148 -1.37 8.00 13.57
CA PHE A 148 -2.68 8.00 14.23
C PHE A 148 -3.38 6.64 14.09
N LEU A 149 -3.55 6.17 12.85
CA LEU A 149 -4.25 4.90 12.58
C LEU A 149 -3.53 3.70 13.20
N LEU A 150 -2.21 3.66 13.09
CA LEU A 150 -1.40 2.59 13.69
C LEU A 150 -1.66 2.48 15.21
N ASN A 151 -1.54 3.59 15.93
CA ASN A 151 -1.71 3.56 17.39
C ASN A 151 -3.16 3.33 17.80
N LEU A 152 -4.14 3.84 17.05
CA LEU A 152 -5.56 3.62 17.29
C LEU A 152 -5.92 2.12 17.20
N HIS A 153 -5.54 1.46 16.11
CA HIS A 153 -5.87 0.04 15.89
C HIS A 153 -5.07 -0.89 16.80
N TRP A 154 -3.81 -0.54 17.10
CA TRP A 154 -3.00 -1.30 18.06
C TRP A 154 -3.56 -1.19 19.48
N ALA A 155 -4.01 0.01 19.89
CA ALA A 155 -4.68 0.21 21.16
C ALA A 155 -5.92 -0.69 21.29
N GLY A 156 -6.76 -0.72 20.25
CA GLY A 156 -7.94 -1.56 20.23
C GLY A 156 -7.63 -3.05 20.41
N LEU A 157 -6.57 -3.56 19.76
CA LEU A 157 -6.14 -4.94 19.97
C LEU A 157 -5.68 -5.18 21.42
N LEU A 158 -4.86 -4.28 21.98
CA LEU A 158 -4.36 -4.43 23.35
C LEU A 158 -5.48 -4.40 24.40
N THR A 159 -6.47 -3.53 24.24
CA THR A 159 -7.62 -3.47 25.16
C THR A 159 -8.52 -4.70 25.07
N ASN A 160 -8.65 -5.30 23.89
CA ASN A 160 -9.39 -6.55 23.72
C ASN A 160 -8.67 -7.77 24.31
N GLU A 161 -7.35 -7.64 24.57
CA GLU A 161 -6.51 -8.65 25.22
C GLU A 161 -6.23 -8.33 26.69
N ASP A 162 -7.09 -7.55 27.34
CA ASP A 162 -6.99 -7.16 28.75
C ASP A 162 -5.70 -6.42 29.11
N ALA A 163 -4.89 -6.01 28.12
CA ALA A 163 -3.68 -5.22 28.33
C ALA A 163 -4.01 -3.72 28.37
N TYR A 164 -4.92 -3.33 29.28
CA TYR A 164 -5.53 -1.99 29.34
C TYR A 164 -4.53 -0.87 29.47
N GLU A 165 -3.50 -1.00 30.30
CA GLU A 165 -2.49 0.05 30.52
C GLU A 165 -1.74 0.38 29.23
N LYS A 166 -1.30 -0.66 28.51
CA LYS A 166 -0.64 -0.51 27.21
C LYS A 166 -1.58 0.04 26.15
N GLY A 167 -2.85 -0.40 26.18
CA GLY A 167 -3.89 0.11 25.30
C GLY A 167 -4.12 1.61 25.50
N ILE A 168 -4.23 2.07 26.74
CA ILE A 168 -4.38 3.49 27.10
C ILE A 168 -3.20 4.31 26.60
N GLU A 169 -1.96 3.82 26.77
CA GLU A 169 -0.75 4.50 26.25
C GLU A 169 -0.82 4.70 24.72
N LYS A 170 -1.27 3.69 24.00
CA LYS A 170 -1.44 3.76 22.53
C LYS A 170 -2.58 4.70 22.13
N TYR A 171 -3.71 4.71 22.84
CA TYR A 171 -4.78 5.69 22.61
C TYR A 171 -4.32 7.13 22.85
N GLN A 172 -3.56 7.38 23.91
CA GLN A 172 -2.98 8.70 24.18
C GLN A 172 -2.01 9.13 23.06
N THR A 173 -1.22 8.17 22.54
CA THR A 173 -0.33 8.42 21.41
C THR A 173 -1.11 8.71 20.14
N ALA A 174 -2.17 7.98 19.84
CA ALA A 174 -3.07 8.25 18.72
C ALA A 174 -3.69 9.65 18.85
N ASN A 175 -4.17 10.02 20.03
CA ASN A 175 -4.77 11.33 20.26
C ASN A 175 -3.78 12.49 19.99
N ARG A 176 -2.50 12.35 20.35
CA ARG A 176 -1.47 13.34 19.99
C ARG A 176 -1.35 13.55 18.49
N TYR A 177 -1.36 12.46 17.71
CA TYR A 177 -1.32 12.56 16.24
C TYR A 177 -2.63 13.11 15.65
N ALA A 178 -3.78 12.84 16.26
CA ALA A 178 -5.06 13.41 15.83
C ALA A 178 -5.09 14.96 16.02
N ILE A 179 -4.50 15.47 17.07
CA ILE A 179 -4.36 16.93 17.29
C ILE A 179 -3.48 17.53 16.18
N LEU A 180 -2.32 16.93 15.90
CA LEU A 180 -1.43 17.39 14.82
C LEU A 180 -2.10 17.39 13.44
N LEU A 181 -2.99 16.44 13.18
CA LEU A 181 -3.77 16.39 11.93
C LEU A 181 -4.78 17.55 11.84
N LYS A 182 -5.45 17.90 12.94
CA LYS A 182 -6.38 19.04 12.98
C LYS A 182 -5.66 20.36 12.77
N ASP A 183 -4.51 20.55 13.38
CA ASP A 183 -3.70 21.75 13.21
C ASP A 183 -3.23 21.91 11.76
N THR A 184 -2.79 20.84 11.14
CA THR A 184 -2.36 20.84 9.72
C THR A 184 -3.52 21.18 8.77
N THR A 185 -4.73 20.69 9.04
CA THR A 185 -5.92 21.00 8.23
C THR A 185 -6.43 22.43 8.46
N ALA A 186 -6.28 23.00 9.65
CA ALA A 186 -6.58 24.38 9.92
C ALA A 186 -5.62 25.33 9.18
N VAL A 187 -4.32 25.03 9.22
CA VAL A 187 -3.29 25.78 8.48
C VAL A 187 -3.59 25.75 6.97
N ARG A 188 -3.85 24.58 6.38
CA ARG A 188 -4.20 24.50 4.95
C ARG A 188 -5.40 25.35 4.58
N ARG A 189 -6.47 25.35 5.38
CA ARG A 189 -7.66 26.17 5.12
C ARG A 189 -7.36 27.67 5.11
N ASN A 190 -6.49 28.13 5.99
CA ASN A 190 -6.14 29.56 6.08
C ASN A 190 -5.30 30.03 4.87
N PHE A 191 -4.52 29.14 4.22
CA PHE A 191 -3.74 29.48 3.02
C PHE A 191 -4.55 29.38 1.71
N THR A 192 -5.69 28.69 1.69
CA THR A 192 -6.55 28.59 0.49
C THR A 192 -7.63 29.67 0.42
N THR A 193 -7.79 30.49 1.45
CA THR A 193 -8.77 31.60 1.55
C THR A 193 -8.10 32.97 1.51
N ALA A 194 -6.80 33.07 1.27
CA ALA A 194 -6.05 34.29 1.02
C ALA A 194 -5.64 34.39 -0.45
#